data_69ae2f8448363d0ee16a5aa9c85e2efd
#
_entry.id   69ae2f8448363d0ee16a5aa9c85e2efd
#
_cell.length_a   1.000
_cell.length_b   1.000
_cell.length_c   1.000
_cell.angle_alpha   90.00
_cell.angle_beta   90.00
_cell.angle_gamma   90.00
#
_symmetry.space_group_name_H-M   'P 1'
#
loop_
_entity.id
_entity.type
_entity.pdbx_description
1 polymer ?
#
loop_
_entity_poly.entity_id
_entity_poly.type
_entity_poly.pdbx_seq_one_letter_code
_entity_poly.pdbx_strand_id
1 'polypeptide(L)'
;GLIRGNAKLADLDFDLTADFLAGLYPEVIDRSLLLTGTLLHDFAKEREFVFSDLGIVTEYSTAGQLLGHLVMGAQEVADVARELAIAEEKSLLLQHLLLSHHGEPDFGAAVRPMCAEAELLSYIDLIDSRMEIYAETLPGV
;
A
#
# COMPACT_ATOMS: atom_id res chain seq x y z
N GLY A 1 -2.79 20.56 7.88
CA GLY A 1 -1.94 20.91 9.01
C GLY A 1 -0.64 20.14 9.00
N LEU A 2 0.11 20.25 10.07
CA LEU A 2 1.40 19.57 10.20
C LEU A 2 1.28 18.06 10.06
N ILE A 3 0.22 17.47 10.59
CA ILE A 3 -0.02 16.04 10.53
C ILE A 3 -0.21 15.60 9.07
N ARG A 4 -0.95 16.36 8.29
CA ARG A 4 -1.13 16.07 6.86
C ARG A 4 0.17 16.23 6.09
N GLY A 5 0.94 17.26 6.40
CA GLY A 5 2.25 17.45 5.80
C GLY A 5 3.17 16.28 6.10
N ASN A 6 3.17 15.82 7.35
CA ASN A 6 3.97 14.68 7.78
C ASN A 6 3.53 13.38 7.11
N ALA A 7 2.21 13.16 6.95
CA ALA A 7 1.70 12.00 6.24
C ALA A 7 2.15 11.98 4.78
N LYS A 8 2.10 13.13 4.09
CA LYS A 8 2.59 13.24 2.71
C LYS A 8 4.08 13.01 2.60
N LEU A 9 4.85 13.47 3.57
CA LEU A 9 6.30 13.22 3.61
C LEU A 9 6.59 11.75 3.85
N ALA A 10 5.82 11.09 4.73
CA ALA A 10 5.97 9.67 4.98
C ALA A 10 5.68 8.84 3.72
N ASP A 11 4.65 9.19 2.96
CA ASP A 11 4.32 8.54 1.69
C ASP A 11 5.45 8.73 0.67
N LEU A 12 6.01 9.94 0.60
CA LEU A 12 7.13 10.24 -0.29
C LEU A 12 8.38 9.44 0.10
N ASP A 13 8.67 9.33 1.39
CA ASP A 13 9.80 8.54 1.90
C ASP A 13 9.63 7.06 1.55
N PHE A 14 8.41 6.54 1.65
CA PHE A 14 8.11 5.17 1.27
C PHE A 14 8.39 4.94 -0.22
N ASP A 15 7.94 5.85 -1.07
CA ASP A 15 8.15 5.78 -2.52
C ASP A 15 9.63 5.88 -2.88
N LEU A 16 10.39 6.77 -2.22
CA LEU A 16 11.82 6.92 -2.42
C LEU A 16 12.57 5.64 -2.01
N THR A 17 12.16 5.02 -0.91
CA THR A 17 12.75 3.76 -0.46
C THR A 17 12.50 2.66 -1.48
N ALA A 18 11.28 2.55 -1.98
CA ALA A 18 10.93 1.57 -3.00
C ALA A 18 11.76 1.77 -4.28
N ASP A 19 11.90 3.01 -4.73
CA ASP A 19 12.67 3.35 -5.92
C ASP A 19 14.15 3.00 -5.74
N PHE A 20 14.72 3.35 -4.60
CA PHE A 20 16.12 3.03 -4.29
C PHE A 20 16.36 1.52 -4.30
N LEU A 21 15.52 0.75 -3.62
CA LEU A 21 15.66 -0.70 -3.55
C LEU A 21 15.46 -1.36 -4.92
N ALA A 22 14.52 -0.87 -5.72
CA ALA A 22 14.33 -1.36 -7.09
C ALA A 22 15.60 -1.18 -7.92
N GLY A 23 16.30 -0.06 -7.74
CA GLY A 23 17.56 0.22 -8.43
C GLY A 23 18.70 -0.71 -8.03
N LEU A 24 18.66 -1.29 -6.83
CA LEU A 24 19.67 -2.26 -6.38
C LEU A 24 19.46 -3.65 -7.00
N TYR A 25 18.26 -3.98 -7.43
CA TYR A 25 17.91 -5.31 -7.95
C TYR A 25 17.23 -5.23 -9.32
N PRO A 26 17.88 -4.58 -10.32
CA PRO A 26 17.24 -4.31 -11.60
C PRO A 26 16.91 -5.56 -12.41
N GLU A 27 17.57 -6.69 -12.15
CA GLU A 27 17.36 -7.94 -12.86
C GLU A 27 16.20 -8.75 -12.29
N VAL A 28 15.77 -8.43 -11.06
CA VAL A 28 14.75 -9.18 -10.33
C VAL A 28 13.45 -8.37 -10.21
N ILE A 29 13.57 -7.06 -10.03
CA ILE A 29 12.44 -6.18 -9.73
C ILE A 29 12.02 -5.41 -10.98
N ASP A 30 10.74 -5.54 -11.35
CA ASP A 30 10.10 -4.62 -12.29
C ASP A 30 9.80 -3.32 -11.54
N ARG A 31 10.59 -2.30 -11.80
CA ARG A 31 10.52 -1.01 -11.11
C ARG A 31 9.14 -0.36 -11.26
N SER A 32 8.60 -0.38 -12.47
CA SER A 32 7.28 0.23 -12.73
C SER A 32 6.18 -0.47 -11.95
N LEU A 33 6.21 -1.79 -11.88
CA LEU A 33 5.24 -2.56 -11.11
C LEU A 33 5.34 -2.24 -9.63
N LEU A 34 6.56 -2.24 -9.08
CA LEU A 34 6.79 -1.94 -7.67
C LEU A 34 6.32 -0.53 -7.32
N LEU A 35 6.72 0.48 -8.10
CA LEU A 35 6.35 1.87 -7.83
C LEU A 35 4.84 2.08 -7.95
N THR A 36 4.20 1.48 -8.94
CA THR A 36 2.75 1.57 -9.09
C THR A 36 2.04 0.94 -7.89
N GLY A 37 2.47 -0.25 -7.47
CA GLY A 37 1.92 -0.91 -6.29
C GLY A 37 2.12 -0.09 -5.03
N THR A 38 3.29 0.53 -4.88
CA THR A 38 3.59 1.40 -3.74
C THR A 38 2.66 2.60 -3.67
N LEU A 39 2.44 3.26 -4.80
CA LEU A 39 1.53 4.42 -4.87
C LEU A 39 0.09 4.04 -4.57
N LEU A 40 -0.33 2.85 -4.96
CA LEU A 40 -1.72 2.44 -4.87
C LEU A 40 -2.06 1.67 -3.60
N HIS A 41 -1.06 1.19 -2.85
CA HIS A 41 -1.30 0.21 -1.77
C HIS A 41 -2.28 0.67 -0.69
N ASP A 42 -2.38 1.97 -0.45
CA ASP A 42 -3.30 2.52 0.54
C ASP A 42 -4.40 3.42 -0.03
N PHE A 43 -4.46 3.59 -1.37
CA PHE A 43 -5.39 4.57 -1.94
C PHE A 43 -6.85 4.27 -1.61
N ALA A 44 -7.22 3.01 -1.43
CA ALA A 44 -8.60 2.63 -1.14
C ALA A 44 -9.02 2.94 0.30
N LYS A 45 -8.09 3.31 1.19
CA LYS A 45 -8.43 3.68 2.57
C LYS A 45 -9.40 4.85 2.64
N GLU A 46 -9.31 5.79 1.71
CA GLU A 46 -10.24 6.91 1.66
C GLU A 46 -11.68 6.46 1.42
N ARG A 47 -11.87 5.31 0.77
CA ARG A 47 -13.18 4.73 0.49
C ARG A 47 -13.63 3.77 1.59
N GLU A 48 -12.70 3.26 2.39
CA GLU A 48 -12.96 2.38 3.52
C GLU A 48 -13.52 3.15 4.72
N PHE A 49 -13.01 4.37 4.96
CA PHE A 49 -13.36 5.20 6.11
C PHE A 49 -14.31 6.33 5.72
N VAL A 50 -15.16 6.73 6.69
CA VAL A 50 -15.94 7.96 6.60
C VAL A 50 -15.21 9.04 7.39
N PHE A 51 -14.93 10.18 6.74
CA PHE A 51 -14.20 11.28 7.33
C PHE A 51 -15.15 12.41 7.72
N SER A 52 -14.86 13.07 8.85
CA SER A 52 -15.52 14.31 9.22
C SER A 52 -14.99 15.48 8.38
N ASP A 53 -15.63 16.65 8.49
CA ASP A 53 -15.18 17.88 7.82
C ASP A 53 -13.76 18.28 8.20
N LEU A 54 -13.28 17.83 9.37
CA LEU A 54 -11.92 18.09 9.84
C LEU A 54 -10.91 17.03 9.37
N GLY A 55 -11.36 16.04 8.61
CA GLY A 55 -10.50 14.96 8.12
C GLY A 55 -10.26 13.86 9.15
N ILE A 56 -11.02 13.81 10.22
CA ILE A 56 -10.93 12.77 11.25
C ILE A 56 -11.82 11.60 10.86
N VAL A 57 -11.29 10.39 10.95
CA VAL A 57 -12.07 9.17 10.68
C VAL A 57 -13.11 9.01 11.78
N THR A 58 -14.39 9.01 11.41
CA THR A 58 -15.50 8.87 12.34
C THR A 58 -16.04 7.44 12.41
N GLU A 59 -16.03 6.74 11.26
CA GLU A 59 -16.48 5.35 11.17
C GLU A 59 -15.98 4.73 9.87
N TYR A 60 -16.07 3.42 9.75
CA TYR A 60 -15.86 2.74 8.50
C TYR A 60 -17.09 2.91 7.60
N SER A 61 -16.86 3.08 6.28
CA SER A 61 -17.96 2.99 5.31
C SER A 61 -18.52 1.58 5.30
N THR A 62 -19.72 1.39 4.74
CA THR A 62 -20.31 0.05 4.60
C THR A 62 -19.39 -0.89 3.82
N ALA A 63 -18.83 -0.41 2.71
CA ALA A 63 -17.89 -1.21 1.92
C ALA A 63 -16.62 -1.53 2.72
N GLY A 64 -16.10 -0.56 3.49
CA GLY A 64 -14.93 -0.78 4.34
C GLY A 64 -15.15 -1.84 5.39
N GLN A 65 -16.35 -1.86 6.00
CA GLN A 65 -16.70 -2.88 6.99
C GLN A 65 -16.83 -4.28 6.39
N LEU A 66 -17.40 -4.38 5.18
CA LEU A 66 -17.68 -5.66 4.55
C LEU A 66 -16.49 -6.22 3.76
N LEU A 67 -15.72 -5.38 3.12
CA LEU A 67 -14.67 -5.79 2.19
C LEU A 67 -13.25 -5.47 2.68
N GLY A 68 -13.07 -4.33 3.35
CA GLY A 68 -11.75 -3.84 3.71
C GLY A 68 -11.01 -3.19 2.54
N HIS A 69 -9.98 -2.38 2.85
CA HIS A 69 -9.28 -1.59 1.83
C HIS A 69 -8.49 -2.44 0.84
N LEU A 70 -8.03 -3.61 1.23
CA LEU A 70 -7.26 -4.49 0.34
C LEU A 70 -8.12 -4.95 -0.84
N VAL A 71 -9.30 -5.47 -0.54
CA VAL A 71 -10.22 -5.97 -1.57
C VAL A 71 -10.76 -4.81 -2.40
N MET A 72 -11.13 -3.70 -1.77
CA MET A 72 -11.59 -2.50 -2.48
C MET A 72 -10.52 -1.97 -3.44
N GLY A 73 -9.26 -1.94 -3.00
CA GLY A 73 -8.15 -1.53 -3.83
C GLY A 73 -7.94 -2.45 -5.04
N ALA A 74 -8.00 -3.76 -4.82
CA ALA A 74 -7.87 -4.73 -5.90
C ALA A 74 -9.00 -4.60 -6.92
N GLN A 75 -10.24 -4.40 -6.48
CA GLN A 75 -11.38 -4.19 -7.35
C GLN A 75 -11.21 -2.93 -8.21
N GLU A 76 -10.76 -1.84 -7.60
CA GLU A 76 -10.52 -0.58 -8.30
C GLU A 76 -9.44 -0.74 -9.37
N VAL A 77 -8.36 -1.42 -9.05
CA VAL A 77 -7.29 -1.71 -10.01
C VAL A 77 -7.83 -2.52 -11.18
N ALA A 78 -8.63 -3.55 -10.91
CA ALA A 78 -9.21 -4.37 -11.98
C ALA A 78 -10.11 -3.56 -12.90
N ASP A 79 -10.94 -2.67 -12.34
CA ASP A 79 -11.86 -1.84 -13.10
C ASP A 79 -11.11 -0.82 -13.97
N VAL A 80 -10.14 -0.11 -13.41
CA VAL A 80 -9.32 0.86 -14.15
C VAL A 80 -8.50 0.17 -15.23
N ALA A 81 -7.95 -0.99 -14.95
CA ALA A 81 -7.18 -1.77 -15.91
C ALA A 81 -8.04 -2.16 -17.12
N ARG A 82 -9.30 -2.53 -16.90
CA ARG A 82 -10.23 -2.82 -17.99
C ARG A 82 -10.54 -1.57 -18.82
N GLU A 83 -10.79 -0.45 -18.16
CA GLU A 83 -11.07 0.83 -18.86
C GLU A 83 -9.89 1.28 -19.71
N LEU A 84 -8.68 1.10 -19.23
CA LEU A 84 -7.46 1.53 -19.91
C LEU A 84 -6.88 0.46 -20.84
N ALA A 85 -7.55 -0.69 -20.97
CA ALA A 85 -7.08 -1.83 -21.80
C ALA A 85 -5.66 -2.30 -21.41
N ILE A 86 -5.36 -2.29 -20.13
CA ILE A 86 -4.10 -2.81 -19.60
C ILE A 86 -4.13 -4.35 -19.65
N ALA A 87 -3.00 -4.96 -19.96
CA ALA A 87 -2.89 -6.42 -20.04
C ALA A 87 -3.35 -7.07 -18.73
N GLU A 88 -4.14 -8.14 -18.83
CA GLU A 88 -4.68 -8.83 -17.66
C GLU A 88 -3.59 -9.30 -16.70
N GLU A 89 -2.47 -9.77 -17.23
CA GLU A 89 -1.34 -10.22 -16.42
C GLU A 89 -0.80 -9.10 -15.51
N LYS A 90 -0.65 -7.89 -16.05
CA LYS A 90 -0.21 -6.74 -15.26
C LYS A 90 -1.24 -6.34 -14.21
N SER A 91 -2.52 -6.39 -14.57
CA SER A 91 -3.61 -6.13 -13.63
C SER A 91 -3.59 -7.12 -12.47
N LEU A 92 -3.41 -8.40 -12.75
CA LEU A 92 -3.33 -9.44 -11.72
C LEU A 92 -2.13 -9.22 -10.79
N LEU A 93 -0.98 -8.85 -11.34
CA LEU A 93 0.20 -8.59 -10.53
C LEU A 93 0.00 -7.39 -9.61
N LEU A 94 -0.60 -6.30 -10.11
CA LEU A 94 -0.91 -5.14 -9.27
C LEU A 94 -1.91 -5.48 -8.17
N GLN A 95 -2.96 -6.23 -8.50
CA GLN A 95 -3.92 -6.70 -7.50
C GLN A 95 -3.23 -7.56 -6.45
N HIS A 96 -2.33 -8.44 -6.88
CA HIS A 96 -1.56 -9.28 -5.97
C HIS A 96 -0.69 -8.46 -5.02
N LEU A 97 -0.01 -7.41 -5.51
CA LEU A 97 0.77 -6.52 -4.66
C LEU A 97 -0.10 -5.90 -3.56
N LEU A 98 -1.28 -5.44 -3.93
CA LEU A 98 -2.21 -4.83 -2.95
C LEU A 98 -2.70 -5.85 -1.93
N LEU A 99 -3.07 -7.05 -2.36
CA LEU A 99 -3.61 -8.08 -1.48
C LEU A 99 -2.59 -8.70 -0.55
N SER A 100 -1.30 -8.65 -0.91
CA SER A 100 -0.22 -9.33 -0.19
C SER A 100 0.71 -8.39 0.57
N HIS A 101 0.53 -7.07 0.49
CA HIS A 101 1.54 -6.14 1.02
C HIS A 101 1.72 -6.20 2.54
N HIS A 102 0.78 -6.74 3.30
CA HIS A 102 0.97 -6.98 4.73
C HIS A 102 1.79 -8.24 5.04
N GLY A 103 2.15 -9.01 4.03
CA GLY A 103 3.06 -10.16 4.11
C GLY A 103 2.39 -11.44 4.54
N GLU A 104 1.89 -11.50 5.75
CA GLU A 104 1.29 -12.70 6.34
C GLU A 104 -0.21 -12.49 6.61
N PRO A 105 -1.03 -13.56 6.48
CA PRO A 105 -2.45 -13.47 6.81
C PRO A 105 -2.71 -12.99 8.25
N ASP A 106 -1.86 -13.36 9.20
CA ASP A 106 -1.97 -12.91 10.59
C ASP A 106 -1.79 -11.40 10.74
N PHE A 107 -1.13 -10.75 9.77
CA PHE A 107 -0.95 -9.29 9.72
C PHE A 107 -1.96 -8.61 8.81
N GLY A 108 -2.95 -9.35 8.30
CA GLY A 108 -4.03 -8.82 7.49
C GLY A 108 -3.91 -9.02 5.99
N ALA A 109 -2.87 -9.70 5.50
CA ALA A 109 -2.76 -9.99 4.08
C ALA A 109 -3.81 -11.01 3.64
N ALA A 110 -4.46 -10.77 2.50
CA ALA A 110 -5.40 -11.72 1.93
C ALA A 110 -4.66 -12.95 1.37
N VAL A 111 -3.47 -12.73 0.82
CA VAL A 111 -2.58 -13.79 0.32
C VAL A 111 -1.14 -13.43 0.67
N ARG A 112 -0.26 -14.43 0.71
CA ARG A 112 1.17 -14.20 0.90
C ARG A 112 1.82 -13.73 -0.41
N PRO A 113 2.92 -12.94 -0.32
CA PRO A 113 3.65 -12.52 -1.52
C PRO A 113 4.16 -13.71 -2.32
N MET A 114 3.92 -13.68 -3.62
CA MET A 114 4.31 -14.74 -4.55
C MET A 114 5.16 -14.22 -5.71
N CYS A 115 5.58 -12.96 -5.68
CA CYS A 115 6.53 -12.40 -6.64
C CYS A 115 7.51 -11.49 -5.92
N ALA A 116 8.63 -11.17 -6.56
CA ALA A 116 9.70 -10.40 -5.94
C ALA A 116 9.23 -9.00 -5.53
N GLU A 117 8.45 -8.34 -6.38
CA GLU A 117 7.91 -7.00 -6.10
C GLU A 117 6.98 -7.02 -4.89
N ALA A 118 6.11 -8.04 -4.79
CA ALA A 118 5.20 -8.18 -3.67
C ALA A 118 5.94 -8.42 -2.36
N GLU A 119 6.96 -9.26 -2.38
CA GLU A 119 7.78 -9.53 -1.21
C GLU A 119 8.52 -8.30 -0.76
N LEU A 120 9.15 -7.59 -1.70
CA LEU A 120 9.86 -6.35 -1.39
C LEU A 120 8.94 -5.29 -0.82
N LEU A 121 7.75 -5.10 -1.42
CA LEU A 121 6.77 -4.15 -0.90
C LEU A 121 6.36 -4.49 0.53
N SER A 122 6.14 -5.75 0.83
CA SER A 122 5.79 -6.18 2.20
C SER A 122 6.88 -5.87 3.20
N TYR A 123 8.16 -6.01 2.82
CA TYR A 123 9.28 -5.68 3.68
C TYR A 123 9.42 -4.18 3.91
N ILE A 124 9.20 -3.37 2.88
CA ILE A 124 9.22 -1.91 3.03
C ILE A 124 8.12 -1.46 3.99
N ASP A 125 6.92 -1.99 3.82
CA ASP A 125 5.78 -1.69 4.69
C ASP A 125 6.08 -2.09 6.14
N LEU A 126 6.69 -3.25 6.34
CA LEU A 126 7.09 -3.73 7.65
C LEU A 126 8.13 -2.82 8.30
N ILE A 127 9.16 -2.42 7.55
CA ILE A 127 10.19 -1.51 8.06
C ILE A 127 9.55 -0.19 8.49
N ASP A 128 8.72 0.39 7.64
CA ASP A 128 8.05 1.65 7.91
C ASP A 128 7.22 1.60 9.19
N SER A 129 6.38 0.58 9.34
CA SER A 129 5.52 0.41 10.51
C SER A 129 6.32 0.13 11.78
N ARG A 130 7.38 -0.68 11.70
CA ARG A 130 8.22 -0.97 12.86
C ARG A 130 9.01 0.25 13.32
N MET A 131 9.56 1.01 12.39
CA MET A 131 10.30 2.24 12.74
C MET A 131 9.38 3.28 13.34
N GLU A 132 8.14 3.39 12.86
CA GLU A 132 7.14 4.28 13.44
C GLU A 132 6.85 3.93 14.89
N ILE A 133 6.71 2.64 15.22
CA ILE A 133 6.51 2.18 16.60
C ILE A 133 7.68 2.63 17.49
N TYR A 134 8.91 2.44 17.04
CA TYR A 134 10.08 2.87 17.81
C TYR A 134 10.13 4.38 17.98
N ALA A 135 9.78 5.14 16.96
CA ALA A 135 9.74 6.60 17.04
C ALA A 135 8.73 7.09 18.08
N GLU A 136 7.60 6.41 18.21
CA GLU A 136 6.55 6.74 19.18
C GLU A 136 6.91 6.33 20.61
N THR A 137 7.67 5.25 20.78
CA THR A 137 7.93 4.66 22.09
C THR A 137 9.25 5.06 22.74
N LEU A 138 10.17 5.68 21.97
CA LEU A 138 11.47 6.12 22.50
C LEU A 138 11.38 7.58 22.95
N PRO A 139 11.28 7.86 24.28
CA PRO A 139 11.16 9.23 24.76
C PRO A 139 12.44 10.04 24.51
N GLY A 140 12.28 11.30 24.11
CA GLY A 140 13.38 12.22 23.91
C GLY A 140 14.14 12.04 22.59
N VAL A 141 13.64 11.23 21.71
CA VAL A 141 14.22 11.01 20.38
C VAL A 141 13.58 11.90 19.34
#